data_a6cd02930910f2f4040a399f8243683e
#
_entry.id   a6cd02930910f2f4040a399f8243683e
#
_cell.length_a   1.000
_cell.length_b   1.000
_cell.length_c   1.000
_cell.angle_alpha   90.00
_cell.angle_beta   90.00
_cell.angle_gamma   90.00
#
_symmetry.space_group_name_H-M   'P 1'
#
loop_
_entity.id
_entity.type
_entity.pdbx_description
1 polymer ?
#
loop_
_entity_poly.entity_id
_entity_poly.type
_entity_poly.pdbx_seq_one_letter_code
_entity_poly.pdbx_strand_id
1 'polypeptide(L)'
;VLGFWQDRLGPNRTGWFGVLQIIADVLKLLTKHDWIPPFADKVVFALAPGAAGLALLMAYAAIPWSPPSEGWPTGWQVADLNIGVLYFMAMTSLGVYSILMAGMASNNKYALLGSLRGAAQLVSYEVFMGLSLMGVVMLTGSFSLKDIVAAQEGLWFVVPQFLGFVVFLIAAVCESHRAPFDLPEAEQELTGGFHTEFSGMKWAFFMLSEYLALTLNSLMIVVLFFGGGSGPDFLPPIVWLFVKTAVFIHFIILLRVAVPRPRYDHLMVFGWKYLLPLTLANVLVTGAVMLSGSTVGSGG
;
A
#
# COMPACT_ATOMS: atom_id res chain seq x y z
N VAL A 1 -7.92 -1.69 -18.10
CA VAL A 1 -6.43 -1.66 -18.16
C VAL A 1 -5.91 -3.05 -18.50
N LEU A 2 -6.03 -4.04 -17.61
CA LEU A 2 -5.46 -5.39 -17.82
C LEU A 2 -5.91 -6.06 -19.13
N GLY A 3 -7.18 -5.91 -19.52
CA GLY A 3 -7.69 -6.46 -20.77
C GLY A 3 -6.92 -5.99 -22.01
N PHE A 4 -6.64 -4.69 -22.09
CA PHE A 4 -5.86 -4.12 -23.20
C PHE A 4 -4.43 -4.66 -23.28
N TRP A 5 -3.78 -4.88 -22.12
CA TRP A 5 -2.44 -5.47 -22.08
C TRP A 5 -2.41 -6.97 -22.41
N GLN A 6 -3.56 -7.63 -22.36
CA GLN A 6 -3.75 -9.05 -22.72
C GLN A 6 -4.42 -9.23 -24.09
N ASP A 7 -4.43 -8.19 -24.93
CA ASP A 7 -5.08 -8.17 -26.25
C ASP A 7 -6.54 -8.67 -26.23
N ARG A 8 -7.28 -8.34 -25.14
CA ARG A 8 -8.68 -8.67 -24.99
C ARG A 8 -9.51 -7.49 -24.51
N LEU A 9 -10.77 -7.47 -24.85
CA LEU A 9 -11.72 -6.50 -24.32
C LEU A 9 -12.12 -6.90 -22.89
N GLY A 10 -12.06 -5.94 -21.96
CA GLY A 10 -12.66 -6.07 -20.65
C GLY A 10 -14.20 -5.95 -20.71
N PRO A 11 -14.89 -5.88 -19.53
CA PRO A 11 -16.33 -5.62 -19.50
C PRO A 11 -16.67 -4.31 -20.21
N ASN A 12 -17.44 -4.37 -21.29
CA ASN A 12 -17.74 -3.21 -22.14
C ASN A 12 -19.25 -2.97 -22.36
N ARG A 13 -20.13 -3.82 -21.79
CA ARG A 13 -21.56 -3.77 -22.05
C ARG A 13 -22.36 -2.88 -21.09
N THR A 14 -21.85 -2.63 -19.90
CA THR A 14 -22.55 -1.84 -18.87
C THR A 14 -22.12 -0.38 -18.94
N GLY A 15 -22.93 0.45 -19.58
CA GLY A 15 -22.62 1.85 -19.84
C GLY A 15 -21.55 2.03 -20.93
N TRP A 16 -21.04 3.26 -21.10
CA TRP A 16 -19.99 3.54 -22.08
C TRP A 16 -18.69 2.84 -21.70
N PHE A 17 -18.24 1.94 -22.57
CA PHE A 17 -17.00 1.16 -22.40
C PHE A 17 -16.88 0.43 -21.05
N GLY A 18 -18.02 0.09 -20.39
CA GLY A 18 -18.03 -0.64 -19.14
C GLY A 18 -17.75 0.20 -17.89
N VAL A 19 -17.79 1.53 -17.96
CA VAL A 19 -17.54 2.42 -16.80
C VAL A 19 -18.55 2.18 -15.68
N LEU A 20 -19.80 1.85 -15.98
CA LEU A 20 -20.83 1.56 -14.99
C LEU A 20 -20.75 0.14 -14.41
N GLN A 21 -19.78 -0.68 -14.84
CA GLN A 21 -19.66 -2.05 -14.34
C GLN A 21 -19.41 -2.09 -12.82
N ILE A 22 -18.62 -1.15 -12.29
CA ILE A 22 -18.34 -1.06 -10.85
C ILE A 22 -19.65 -0.88 -10.06
N ILE A 23 -20.55 -0.01 -10.54
CA ILE A 23 -21.84 0.23 -9.88
C ILE A 23 -22.72 -1.03 -9.95
N ALA A 24 -22.75 -1.70 -11.09
CA ALA A 24 -23.50 -2.94 -11.26
C ALA A 24 -22.99 -4.05 -10.32
N ASP A 25 -21.68 -4.17 -10.15
CA ASP A 25 -21.07 -5.16 -9.25
C ASP A 25 -21.38 -4.84 -7.78
N VAL A 26 -21.33 -3.58 -7.37
CA VAL A 26 -21.70 -3.15 -6.01
C VAL A 26 -23.17 -3.44 -5.74
N LEU A 27 -24.07 -3.11 -6.67
CA LEU A 27 -25.51 -3.40 -6.52
C LEU A 27 -25.79 -4.90 -6.42
N LYS A 28 -25.10 -5.70 -7.22
CA LYS A 28 -25.18 -7.17 -7.14
C LYS A 28 -24.74 -7.69 -5.77
N LEU A 29 -23.64 -7.17 -5.21
CA LEU A 29 -23.12 -7.59 -3.91
C LEU A 29 -24.02 -7.13 -2.76
N LEU A 30 -24.67 -5.97 -2.87
CA LEU A 30 -25.66 -5.48 -1.90
C LEU A 30 -26.91 -6.36 -1.85
N THR A 31 -27.37 -6.86 -3.00
CA THR A 31 -28.56 -7.72 -3.07
C THR A 31 -28.27 -9.20 -2.84
N LYS A 32 -27.00 -9.60 -2.81
CA LYS A 32 -26.61 -10.98 -2.56
C LYS A 32 -26.83 -11.36 -1.10
N HIS A 33 -27.45 -12.52 -0.87
CA HIS A 33 -27.60 -13.09 0.48
C HIS A 33 -26.25 -13.23 1.17
N ASP A 34 -26.16 -12.67 2.38
CA ASP A 34 -25.00 -12.78 3.26
C ASP A 34 -25.12 -14.09 4.06
N TRP A 35 -24.11 -14.94 3.92
CA TRP A 35 -24.03 -16.22 4.63
C TRP A 35 -22.98 -16.14 5.74
N ILE A 36 -23.32 -16.62 6.91
CA ILE A 36 -22.39 -16.81 8.02
C ILE A 36 -22.36 -18.30 8.32
N PRO A 37 -21.21 -18.96 8.24
CA PRO A 37 -21.08 -20.38 8.58
C PRO A 37 -21.56 -20.65 10.01
N PRO A 38 -22.27 -21.77 10.25
CA PRO A 38 -22.80 -22.07 11.58
C PRO A 38 -21.72 -22.27 12.66
N PHE A 39 -20.51 -22.62 12.25
CA PHE A 39 -19.35 -22.83 13.13
C PHE A 39 -18.48 -21.59 13.32
N ALA A 40 -18.78 -20.47 12.65
CA ALA A 40 -18.03 -19.23 12.72
C ALA A 40 -18.39 -18.42 13.97
N ASP A 41 -17.40 -17.71 14.53
CA ASP A 41 -17.66 -16.67 15.52
C ASP A 41 -18.28 -15.46 14.83
N LYS A 42 -19.59 -15.28 15.02
CA LYS A 42 -20.41 -14.29 14.32
C LYS A 42 -19.93 -12.85 14.52
N VAL A 43 -19.46 -12.52 15.72
CA VAL A 43 -19.03 -11.16 16.07
C VAL A 43 -17.71 -10.83 15.38
N VAL A 44 -16.71 -11.67 15.56
CA VAL A 44 -15.39 -11.48 14.95
C VAL A 44 -15.47 -11.55 13.43
N PHE A 45 -16.28 -12.47 12.89
CA PHE A 45 -16.53 -12.62 11.45
C PHE A 45 -17.18 -11.37 10.83
N ALA A 46 -18.06 -10.69 11.55
CA ALA A 46 -18.68 -9.45 11.06
C ALA A 46 -17.75 -8.24 11.17
N LEU A 47 -16.89 -8.19 12.21
CA LEU A 47 -15.98 -7.06 12.45
C LEU A 47 -14.73 -7.07 11.55
N ALA A 48 -14.24 -8.25 11.19
CA ALA A 48 -12.99 -8.39 10.43
C ALA A 48 -12.94 -7.54 9.13
N PRO A 49 -13.94 -7.59 8.22
CA PRO A 49 -13.89 -6.77 7.00
C PRO A 49 -13.93 -5.27 7.29
N GLY A 50 -14.72 -4.87 8.32
CA GLY A 50 -14.80 -3.47 8.74
C GLY A 50 -13.48 -2.93 9.29
N ALA A 51 -12.77 -3.74 10.08
CA ALA A 51 -11.47 -3.37 10.64
C ALA A 51 -10.43 -3.11 9.55
N ALA A 52 -10.39 -3.92 8.48
CA ALA A 52 -9.49 -3.73 7.35
C ALA A 52 -9.71 -2.36 6.67
N GLY A 53 -10.94 -2.08 6.28
CA GLY A 53 -11.28 -0.84 5.59
C GLY A 53 -11.06 0.40 6.46
N LEU A 54 -11.43 0.32 7.75
CA LEU A 54 -11.35 1.45 8.67
C LEU A 54 -9.89 1.83 8.95
N ALA A 55 -9.01 0.86 9.19
CA ALA A 55 -7.59 1.10 9.41
C ALA A 55 -6.94 1.85 8.22
N LEU A 56 -7.22 1.40 7.00
CA LEU A 56 -6.71 2.04 5.79
C LEU A 56 -7.30 3.44 5.59
N LEU A 57 -8.60 3.64 5.79
CA LEU A 57 -9.22 4.97 5.69
C LEU A 57 -8.60 5.96 6.69
N MET A 58 -8.28 5.51 7.91
CA MET A 58 -7.59 6.35 8.88
C MET A 58 -6.18 6.73 8.41
N ALA A 59 -5.47 5.83 7.73
CA ALA A 59 -4.15 6.12 7.19
C ALA A 59 -4.15 7.24 6.15
N TYR A 60 -5.22 7.37 5.35
CA TYR A 60 -5.38 8.49 4.39
C TYR A 60 -5.45 9.87 5.05
N ALA A 61 -5.83 9.96 6.32
CA ALA A 61 -5.91 11.24 7.03
C ALA A 61 -4.56 11.95 7.17
N ALA A 62 -3.45 11.21 7.19
CA ALA A 62 -2.11 11.78 7.31
C ALA A 62 -1.54 12.30 5.98
N ILE A 63 -2.15 12.01 4.84
CA ILE A 63 -1.61 12.37 3.52
C ILE A 63 -1.76 13.87 3.27
N PRO A 64 -0.67 14.58 2.89
CA PRO A 64 -0.73 15.96 2.43
C PRO A 64 -1.24 16.00 0.97
N TRP A 65 -2.52 16.28 0.79
CA TRP A 65 -3.18 16.32 -0.53
C TRP A 65 -2.74 17.49 -1.40
N SER A 66 -2.38 18.62 -0.77
CA SER A 66 -1.89 19.79 -1.47
C SER A 66 -0.77 20.43 -0.66
N PRO A 67 0.48 20.44 -1.16
CA PRO A 67 1.55 21.22 -0.55
C PRO A 67 1.24 22.71 -0.62
N PRO A 68 1.84 23.53 0.26
CA PRO A 68 1.73 24.97 0.15
C PRO A 68 2.32 25.42 -1.21
N SER A 69 1.51 26.11 -2.01
CA SER A 69 1.94 26.72 -3.28
C SER A 69 1.25 28.06 -3.49
N GLU A 70 1.92 29.02 -4.10
CA GLU A 70 1.35 30.32 -4.42
C GLU A 70 0.26 30.17 -5.49
N GLY A 71 -0.93 30.71 -5.23
CA GLY A 71 -2.02 30.81 -6.21
C GLY A 71 -3.07 29.68 -6.21
N TRP A 72 -2.89 28.61 -5.45
CA TRP A 72 -3.87 27.51 -5.37
C TRP A 72 -4.32 27.26 -3.93
N PRO A 73 -5.53 26.70 -3.69
CA PRO A 73 -5.96 26.31 -2.35
C PRO A 73 -4.94 25.32 -1.76
N THR A 74 -4.27 25.75 -0.71
CA THR A 74 -3.08 25.07 -0.16
C THR A 74 -3.35 24.45 1.19
N GLY A 75 -2.58 23.41 1.53
CA GLY A 75 -2.58 22.87 2.88
C GLY A 75 -3.73 21.92 3.18
N TRP A 76 -4.34 21.29 2.18
CA TRP A 76 -5.37 20.27 2.42
C TRP A 76 -4.73 19.00 3.00
N GLN A 77 -4.87 18.86 4.30
CA GLN A 77 -4.54 17.66 5.05
C GLN A 77 -5.59 17.47 6.14
N VAL A 78 -6.10 16.26 6.31
CA VAL A 78 -7.12 15.98 7.33
C VAL A 78 -6.52 16.02 8.72
N ALA A 79 -5.36 15.41 8.91
CA ALA A 79 -4.62 15.38 10.16
C ALA A 79 -3.15 15.77 9.93
N ASP A 80 -2.76 16.93 10.43
CA ASP A 80 -1.36 17.39 10.41
C ASP A 80 -0.61 16.79 11.60
N LEU A 81 0.15 15.74 11.32
CA LEU A 81 0.83 14.97 12.34
C LEU A 81 2.36 15.09 12.18
N ASN A 82 3.03 15.56 13.23
CA ASN A 82 4.51 15.59 13.26
C ASN A 82 5.15 14.20 13.12
N ILE A 83 4.38 13.14 13.39
CA ILE A 83 4.78 11.72 13.27
C ILE A 83 4.02 11.02 12.14
N GLY A 84 3.72 11.72 11.04
CA GLY A 84 2.87 11.22 9.94
C GLY A 84 3.33 9.89 9.36
N VAL A 85 4.65 9.67 9.18
CA VAL A 85 5.21 8.41 8.71
C VAL A 85 4.93 7.26 9.68
N LEU A 86 5.13 7.47 10.99
CA LEU A 86 4.86 6.44 12.01
C LEU A 86 3.35 6.15 12.13
N TYR A 87 2.52 7.19 12.01
CA TYR A 87 1.08 7.01 12.00
C TYR A 87 0.62 6.17 10.80
N PHE A 88 1.15 6.42 9.61
CA PHE A 88 0.89 5.60 8.43
C PHE A 88 1.24 4.14 8.70
N MET A 89 2.45 3.85 9.15
CA MET A 89 2.90 2.49 9.48
C MET A 89 2.00 1.82 10.53
N ALA A 90 1.63 2.55 11.59
CA ALA A 90 0.77 2.02 12.64
C ALA A 90 -0.65 1.67 12.13
N MET A 91 -1.20 2.49 11.23
CA MET A 91 -2.52 2.21 10.67
C MET A 91 -2.51 1.05 9.68
N THR A 92 -1.46 0.91 8.87
CA THR A 92 -1.33 -0.24 7.95
C THR A 92 -1.14 -1.54 8.72
N SER A 93 -0.36 -1.55 9.82
CA SER A 93 -0.20 -2.70 10.72
C SER A 93 -1.53 -3.23 11.29
N LEU A 94 -2.51 -2.34 11.52
CA LEU A 94 -3.84 -2.79 11.98
C LEU A 94 -4.55 -3.66 10.93
N GLY A 95 -4.20 -3.54 9.65
CA GLY A 95 -4.71 -4.41 8.59
C GLY A 95 -4.39 -5.89 8.80
N VAL A 96 -3.24 -6.21 9.42
CA VAL A 96 -2.84 -7.59 9.74
C VAL A 96 -3.85 -8.27 10.66
N TYR A 97 -4.33 -7.55 11.67
CA TYR A 97 -5.32 -8.10 12.61
C TYR A 97 -6.63 -8.45 11.93
N SER A 98 -7.06 -7.70 10.91
CA SER A 98 -8.28 -7.99 10.19
C SER A 98 -8.23 -9.33 9.46
N ILE A 99 -7.10 -9.64 8.83
CA ILE A 99 -6.88 -10.91 8.13
C ILE A 99 -6.80 -12.07 9.12
N LEU A 100 -6.11 -11.89 10.25
CA LEU A 100 -6.07 -12.90 11.31
C LEU A 100 -7.45 -13.16 11.89
N MET A 101 -8.21 -12.11 12.20
CA MET A 101 -9.58 -12.25 12.68
C MET A 101 -10.47 -12.98 11.67
N ALA A 102 -10.36 -12.69 10.39
CA ALA A 102 -11.12 -13.35 9.35
C ALA A 102 -10.84 -14.86 9.29
N GLY A 103 -9.55 -15.24 9.29
CA GLY A 103 -9.16 -16.64 9.26
C GLY A 103 -9.56 -17.42 10.51
N MET A 104 -9.37 -16.82 11.69
CA MET A 104 -9.73 -17.45 12.95
C MET A 104 -11.25 -17.59 13.12
N ALA A 105 -12.01 -16.54 12.78
CA ALA A 105 -13.47 -16.53 12.92
C ALA A 105 -14.18 -17.52 11.98
N SER A 106 -13.58 -17.81 10.84
CA SER A 106 -14.16 -18.72 9.84
C SER A 106 -14.20 -20.18 10.27
N ASN A 107 -13.41 -20.57 11.28
CA ASN A 107 -13.24 -21.95 11.75
C ASN A 107 -13.00 -22.97 10.62
N ASN A 108 -12.28 -22.56 9.58
CA ASN A 108 -11.90 -23.36 8.43
C ASN A 108 -10.38 -23.48 8.36
N LYS A 109 -9.87 -24.69 8.13
CA LYS A 109 -8.42 -24.97 8.07
C LYS A 109 -7.71 -24.17 6.99
N TYR A 110 -8.33 -24.03 5.82
CA TYR A 110 -7.77 -23.29 4.70
C TYR A 110 -7.76 -21.78 4.96
N ALA A 111 -8.84 -21.25 5.55
CA ALA A 111 -8.92 -19.86 5.94
C ALA A 111 -7.88 -19.51 7.00
N LEU A 112 -7.69 -20.37 8.01
CA LEU A 112 -6.67 -20.20 9.04
C LEU A 112 -5.25 -20.23 8.47
N LEU A 113 -4.94 -21.19 7.59
CA LEU A 113 -3.62 -21.26 6.94
C LEU A 113 -3.37 -20.04 6.05
N GLY A 114 -4.38 -19.58 5.30
CA GLY A 114 -4.29 -18.38 4.47
C GLY A 114 -4.01 -17.12 5.31
N SER A 115 -4.74 -16.96 6.42
CA SER A 115 -4.55 -15.81 7.31
C SER A 115 -3.19 -15.81 8.01
N LEU A 116 -2.68 -16.95 8.44
CA LEU A 116 -1.33 -17.05 9.02
C LEU A 116 -0.22 -16.74 8.01
N ARG A 117 -0.36 -17.23 6.77
CA ARG A 117 0.57 -16.87 5.69
C ARG A 117 0.53 -15.38 5.38
N GLY A 118 -0.67 -14.79 5.33
CA GLY A 118 -0.85 -13.35 5.12
C GLY A 118 -0.24 -12.51 6.22
N ALA A 119 -0.52 -12.85 7.48
CA ALA A 119 0.05 -12.15 8.61
C ALA A 119 1.57 -12.21 8.65
N ALA A 120 2.16 -13.39 8.41
CA ALA A 120 3.60 -13.54 8.37
C ALA A 120 4.25 -12.74 7.22
N GLN A 121 3.60 -12.67 6.06
CA GLN A 121 4.04 -11.84 4.93
C GLN A 121 4.00 -10.36 5.31
N LEU A 122 2.86 -9.85 5.77
CA LEU A 122 2.68 -8.45 6.12
C LEU A 122 3.68 -7.98 7.16
N VAL A 123 3.75 -8.65 8.31
CA VAL A 123 4.67 -8.29 9.40
C VAL A 123 6.13 -8.27 8.92
N SER A 124 6.54 -9.24 8.08
CA SER A 124 7.90 -9.29 7.55
C SER A 124 8.19 -8.13 6.61
N TYR A 125 7.30 -7.84 5.66
CA TYR A 125 7.53 -6.79 4.66
C TYR A 125 7.37 -5.39 5.24
N GLU A 126 6.57 -5.22 6.28
CA GLU A 126 6.45 -3.97 7.03
C GLU A 126 7.79 -3.56 7.68
N VAL A 127 8.58 -4.51 8.18
CA VAL A 127 9.93 -4.24 8.70
C VAL A 127 10.83 -3.65 7.61
N PHE A 128 10.82 -4.24 6.40
CA PHE A 128 11.65 -3.75 5.30
C PHE A 128 11.16 -2.40 4.79
N MET A 129 9.85 -2.19 4.75
CA MET A 129 9.22 -0.93 4.40
C MET A 129 9.63 0.17 5.38
N GLY A 130 9.51 -0.07 6.68
CA GLY A 130 9.91 0.87 7.72
C GLY A 130 11.40 1.23 7.65
N LEU A 131 12.28 0.24 7.45
CA LEU A 131 13.73 0.50 7.29
C LEU A 131 14.03 1.31 6.03
N SER A 132 13.32 1.08 4.92
CA SER A 132 13.51 1.84 3.68
C SER A 132 13.12 3.32 3.85
N LEU A 133 12.10 3.60 4.67
CA LEU A 133 11.66 4.95 5.02
C LEU A 133 12.67 5.70 5.89
N MET A 134 13.46 5.00 6.72
CA MET A 134 14.45 5.64 7.58
C MET A 134 15.45 6.46 6.77
N GLY A 135 15.85 6.02 5.56
CA GLY A 135 16.72 6.81 4.68
C GLY A 135 16.12 8.18 4.31
N VAL A 136 14.81 8.22 4.02
CA VAL A 136 14.08 9.46 3.72
C VAL A 136 13.99 10.35 4.97
N VAL A 137 13.62 9.76 6.11
CA VAL A 137 13.53 10.48 7.40
C VAL A 137 14.88 11.07 7.83
N MET A 138 15.98 10.34 7.61
CA MET A 138 17.32 10.85 7.89
C MET A 138 17.65 12.08 7.04
N LEU A 139 17.33 12.08 5.75
CA LEU A 139 17.59 13.22 4.86
C LEU A 139 16.77 14.47 5.24
N THR A 140 15.54 14.29 5.73
CA THR A 140 14.66 15.40 6.12
C THR A 140 14.82 15.83 7.57
N GLY A 141 15.25 14.93 8.45
CA GLY A 141 15.29 15.16 9.90
C GLY A 141 13.91 15.22 10.56
N SER A 142 12.83 14.88 9.84
CA SER A 142 11.44 14.95 10.31
C SER A 142 10.64 13.72 9.91
N PHE A 143 9.66 13.33 10.76
CA PHE A 143 8.66 12.30 10.45
C PHE A 143 7.36 12.89 9.86
N SER A 144 7.29 14.22 9.72
CA SER A 144 6.15 14.89 9.12
C SER A 144 6.14 14.70 7.61
N LEU A 145 5.01 14.27 7.05
CA LEU A 145 4.87 14.09 5.60
C LEU A 145 4.92 15.43 4.85
N LYS A 146 4.53 16.53 5.47
CA LYS A 146 4.65 17.87 4.88
C LYS A 146 6.11 18.28 4.72
N ASP A 147 6.91 18.10 5.80
CA ASP A 147 8.32 18.46 5.77
C ASP A 147 9.09 17.62 4.75
N ILE A 148 8.72 16.34 4.61
CA ILE A 148 9.28 15.45 3.60
C ILE A 148 8.97 15.97 2.18
N VAL A 149 7.76 16.43 1.92
CA VAL A 149 7.40 17.00 0.61
C VAL A 149 8.15 18.32 0.38
N ALA A 150 8.19 19.21 1.37
CA ALA A 150 8.89 20.50 1.28
C ALA A 150 10.40 20.31 1.03
N ALA A 151 11.04 19.34 1.68
CA ALA A 151 12.46 19.05 1.48
C ALA A 151 12.81 18.53 0.07
N GLN A 152 11.81 18.17 -0.74
CA GLN A 152 11.98 17.68 -2.12
C GLN A 152 11.80 18.78 -3.20
N GLU A 153 11.66 20.05 -2.85
CA GLU A 153 11.47 21.14 -3.82
C GLU A 153 12.64 21.27 -4.82
N GLY A 154 13.87 20.95 -4.38
CA GLY A 154 15.05 21.02 -5.24
C GLY A 154 15.36 19.71 -5.97
N LEU A 155 15.30 18.59 -5.28
CA LEU A 155 15.66 17.26 -5.79
C LEU A 155 14.72 16.18 -5.19
N TRP A 156 14.10 15.41 -6.04
CA TRP A 156 13.27 14.28 -5.61
C TRP A 156 14.11 13.20 -4.92
N PHE A 157 13.63 12.67 -3.82
CA PHE A 157 14.34 11.68 -3.03
C PHE A 157 14.54 10.33 -3.72
N VAL A 158 13.85 10.06 -4.81
CA VAL A 158 14.11 8.89 -5.65
C VAL A 158 15.56 8.83 -6.15
N VAL A 159 16.24 9.98 -6.31
CA VAL A 159 17.63 10.02 -6.80
C VAL A 159 18.61 9.64 -5.67
N PRO A 160 18.66 10.32 -4.51
CA PRO A 160 19.58 9.96 -3.43
C PRO A 160 19.19 8.67 -2.69
N GLN A 161 17.91 8.28 -2.72
CA GLN A 161 17.36 7.10 -2.04
C GLN A 161 16.79 6.07 -3.02
N PHE A 162 17.44 5.90 -4.17
CA PHE A 162 16.96 4.95 -5.20
C PHE A 162 16.81 3.53 -4.64
N LEU A 163 17.77 3.07 -3.83
CA LEU A 163 17.70 1.76 -3.20
C LEU A 163 16.51 1.65 -2.23
N GLY A 164 16.32 2.68 -1.39
CA GLY A 164 15.18 2.77 -0.49
C GLY A 164 13.85 2.76 -1.25
N PHE A 165 13.76 3.49 -2.36
CA PHE A 165 12.60 3.49 -3.23
C PHE A 165 12.27 2.09 -3.79
N VAL A 166 13.27 1.36 -4.31
CA VAL A 166 13.06 0.02 -4.88
C VAL A 166 12.56 -0.95 -3.80
N VAL A 167 13.16 -0.93 -2.61
CA VAL A 167 12.72 -1.79 -1.50
C VAL A 167 11.33 -1.41 -1.03
N PHE A 168 11.05 -0.10 -0.88
CA PHE A 168 9.72 0.37 -0.53
C PHE A 168 8.66 -0.08 -1.55
N LEU A 169 8.94 0.05 -2.84
CA LEU A 169 8.04 -0.39 -3.92
C LEU A 169 7.73 -1.89 -3.82
N ILE A 170 8.73 -2.73 -3.59
CA ILE A 170 8.53 -4.18 -3.43
C ILE A 170 7.67 -4.46 -2.18
N ALA A 171 7.98 -3.82 -1.06
CA ALA A 171 7.23 -3.96 0.18
C ALA A 171 5.77 -3.49 0.03
N ALA A 172 5.53 -2.36 -0.63
CA ALA A 172 4.22 -1.81 -0.91
C ALA A 172 3.33 -2.73 -1.76
N VAL A 173 3.93 -3.42 -2.76
CA VAL A 173 3.22 -4.43 -3.55
C VAL A 173 2.88 -5.64 -2.69
N CYS A 174 3.79 -6.10 -1.83
CA CYS A 174 3.54 -7.20 -0.91
C CYS A 174 2.44 -6.90 0.11
N GLU A 175 2.38 -5.66 0.59
CA GLU A 175 1.39 -5.20 1.55
C GLU A 175 -0.01 -5.04 0.93
N SER A 176 -0.10 -4.68 -0.35
CA SER A 176 -1.37 -4.55 -1.05
C SER A 176 -2.03 -5.89 -1.42
N HIS A 177 -1.46 -7.04 -1.02
CA HIS A 177 -1.95 -8.40 -1.31
C HIS A 177 -2.23 -8.67 -2.79
N ARG A 178 -1.57 -7.94 -3.69
CA ARG A 178 -1.76 -8.11 -5.13
C ARG A 178 -0.72 -9.05 -5.73
N ALA A 179 -1.14 -9.82 -6.70
CA ALA A 179 -0.22 -10.61 -7.49
C ALA A 179 0.93 -9.71 -8.03
N PRO A 180 2.19 -10.16 -7.95
CA PRO A 180 2.63 -11.54 -7.77
C PRO A 180 2.68 -12.06 -6.32
N PHE A 181 2.44 -11.24 -5.30
CA PHE A 181 2.60 -11.57 -3.89
C PHE A 181 1.26 -11.87 -3.17
N ASP A 182 0.27 -12.34 -3.91
CA ASP A 182 -1.05 -12.73 -3.45
C ASP A 182 -1.04 -14.15 -2.82
N LEU A 183 -0.28 -14.31 -1.73
CA LEU A 183 -0.13 -15.58 -1.03
C LEU A 183 -1.26 -15.87 -0.01
N PRO A 184 -1.88 -14.87 0.63
CA PRO A 184 -3.00 -15.10 1.53
C PRO A 184 -4.23 -15.68 0.84
N GLU A 185 -4.47 -15.31 -0.42
CA GLU A 185 -5.63 -15.71 -1.20
C GLU A 185 -5.42 -17.02 -1.96
N ALA A 186 -4.22 -17.31 -2.38
CA ALA A 186 -3.73 -18.52 -3.05
C ALA A 186 -4.82 -19.49 -3.57
N GLU A 187 -5.69 -19.05 -4.49
CA GLU A 187 -6.82 -19.86 -5.00
C GLU A 187 -6.41 -21.28 -5.43
N GLN A 188 -5.22 -21.40 -6.01
CA GLN A 188 -4.68 -22.68 -6.48
C GLN A 188 -4.22 -23.62 -5.34
N GLU A 189 -3.90 -23.07 -4.16
CA GLU A 189 -3.38 -23.84 -3.01
C GLU A 189 -4.40 -23.91 -1.85
N LEU A 190 -5.15 -22.84 -1.60
CA LEU A 190 -5.97 -22.64 -0.41
C LEU A 190 -7.44 -22.33 -0.70
N THR A 191 -7.93 -22.59 -1.90
CA THR A 191 -9.35 -22.39 -2.33
C THR A 191 -9.92 -21.00 -2.16
N GLY A 192 -9.10 -19.98 -1.91
CA GLY A 192 -9.50 -18.59 -1.63
C GLY A 192 -8.93 -18.04 -0.32
N GLY A 193 -8.18 -18.85 0.43
CA GLY A 193 -7.46 -18.40 1.62
C GLY A 193 -8.38 -17.85 2.71
N PHE A 194 -8.03 -16.70 3.30
CA PHE A 194 -8.74 -16.12 4.45
C PHE A 194 -10.18 -15.70 4.16
N HIS A 195 -10.52 -15.39 2.91
CA HIS A 195 -11.86 -14.93 2.53
C HIS A 195 -12.77 -16.04 1.93
N THR A 196 -12.36 -17.31 2.00
CA THR A 196 -13.10 -18.45 1.43
C THR A 196 -14.56 -18.51 1.91
N GLU A 197 -14.82 -18.22 3.18
CA GLU A 197 -16.17 -18.28 3.78
C GLU A 197 -16.95 -16.97 3.65
N PHE A 198 -16.28 -15.89 3.22
CA PHE A 198 -16.93 -14.59 3.11
C PHE A 198 -17.72 -14.45 1.80
N SER A 199 -18.92 -13.86 1.89
CA SER A 199 -19.76 -13.61 0.73
C SER A 199 -20.45 -12.25 0.81
N GLY A 200 -21.10 -11.83 -0.29
CA GLY A 200 -21.85 -10.58 -0.34
C GLY A 200 -21.01 -9.34 0.01
N MET A 201 -21.57 -8.45 0.82
CA MET A 201 -20.90 -7.21 1.21
C MET A 201 -19.65 -7.41 2.04
N LYS A 202 -19.56 -8.44 2.86
CA LYS A 202 -18.35 -8.72 3.69
C LYS A 202 -17.15 -9.02 2.80
N TRP A 203 -17.33 -9.80 1.76
CA TRP A 203 -16.31 -10.04 0.76
C TRP A 203 -15.95 -8.76 -0.01
N ALA A 204 -16.98 -7.95 -0.37
CA ALA A 204 -16.74 -6.67 -1.04
C ALA A 204 -15.88 -5.69 -0.22
N PHE A 205 -16.06 -5.66 1.11
CA PHE A 205 -15.23 -4.83 1.99
C PHE A 205 -13.76 -5.27 2.00
N PHE A 206 -13.46 -6.56 1.96
CA PHE A 206 -12.07 -7.01 1.82
C PHE A 206 -11.48 -6.59 0.46
N MET A 207 -12.20 -6.81 -0.63
CA MET A 207 -11.75 -6.34 -1.96
C MET A 207 -11.56 -4.82 -2.00
N LEU A 208 -12.46 -4.05 -1.39
CA LEU A 208 -12.32 -2.61 -1.27
C LEU A 208 -11.07 -2.23 -0.49
N SER A 209 -10.80 -2.91 0.63
CA SER A 209 -9.60 -2.64 1.45
C SER A 209 -8.30 -2.90 0.68
N GLU A 210 -8.23 -3.92 -0.17
CA GLU A 210 -7.07 -4.16 -1.03
C GLU A 210 -6.83 -3.02 -2.03
N TYR A 211 -7.88 -2.52 -2.68
CA TYR A 211 -7.75 -1.38 -3.60
C TYR A 211 -7.40 -0.09 -2.84
N LEU A 212 -7.93 0.09 -1.63
CA LEU A 212 -7.51 1.19 -0.76
C LEU A 212 -6.04 1.08 -0.36
N ALA A 213 -5.55 -0.11 0.00
CA ALA A 213 -4.13 -0.32 0.31
C ALA A 213 -3.23 -0.03 -0.91
N LEU A 214 -3.61 -0.52 -2.09
CA LEU A 214 -2.89 -0.26 -3.33
C LEU A 214 -2.80 1.24 -3.64
N THR A 215 -3.90 1.97 -3.53
CA THR A 215 -3.92 3.41 -3.77
C THR A 215 -3.16 4.18 -2.70
N LEU A 216 -3.27 3.80 -1.43
CA LEU A 216 -2.54 4.40 -0.31
C LEU A 216 -1.03 4.23 -0.48
N ASN A 217 -0.56 3.02 -0.77
CA ASN A 217 0.85 2.74 -0.99
C ASN A 217 1.41 3.50 -2.21
N SER A 218 0.63 3.60 -3.29
CA SER A 218 1.00 4.42 -4.45
C SER A 218 1.10 5.90 -4.11
N LEU A 219 0.18 6.44 -3.30
CA LEU A 219 0.25 7.81 -2.79
C LEU A 219 1.48 8.02 -1.91
N MET A 220 1.78 7.09 -1.02
CA MET A 220 2.97 7.18 -0.16
C MET A 220 4.27 7.16 -0.95
N ILE A 221 4.37 6.34 -2.01
CA ILE A 221 5.52 6.38 -2.93
C ILE A 221 5.70 7.78 -3.52
N VAL A 222 4.62 8.41 -3.97
CA VAL A 222 4.67 9.74 -4.57
C VAL A 222 5.06 10.80 -3.55
N VAL A 223 4.51 10.75 -2.33
CA VAL A 223 4.79 11.71 -1.25
C VAL A 223 6.25 11.59 -0.79
N LEU A 224 6.74 10.36 -0.60
CA LEU A 224 8.06 10.09 -0.01
C LEU A 224 9.23 10.24 -0.99
N PHE A 225 9.02 9.92 -2.26
CA PHE A 225 10.13 9.83 -3.24
C PHE A 225 10.00 10.77 -4.44
N PHE A 226 8.79 11.26 -4.75
CA PHE A 226 8.52 12.08 -5.95
C PHE A 226 7.97 13.47 -5.62
N GLY A 227 8.15 13.95 -4.38
CA GLY A 227 7.77 15.30 -3.98
C GLY A 227 6.27 15.55 -3.91
N GLY A 228 5.44 14.51 -3.74
CA GLY A 228 3.99 14.69 -3.62
C GLY A 228 3.37 15.44 -4.79
N GLY A 229 2.66 16.53 -4.48
CA GLY A 229 2.02 17.41 -5.48
C GLY A 229 2.95 18.39 -6.17
N SER A 230 4.26 18.40 -5.88
CA SER A 230 5.20 19.32 -6.55
C SER A 230 5.32 19.01 -8.05
N GLY A 231 5.19 20.02 -8.88
CA GLY A 231 5.27 19.91 -10.34
C GLY A 231 5.25 21.28 -11.00
N PRO A 232 5.31 21.35 -12.34
CA PRO A 232 5.20 22.61 -13.08
C PRO A 232 3.91 23.38 -12.78
N ASP A 233 3.97 24.71 -12.74
CA ASP A 233 2.90 25.61 -12.24
C ASP A 233 1.63 25.67 -13.11
N PHE A 234 1.60 24.99 -14.27
CA PHE A 234 0.44 25.02 -15.18
C PHE A 234 -0.75 24.17 -14.69
N LEU A 235 -0.56 23.29 -13.69
CA LEU A 235 -1.63 22.51 -13.07
C LEU A 235 -1.59 22.63 -11.56
N PRO A 236 -2.78 22.56 -10.89
CA PRO A 236 -2.83 22.58 -9.42
C PRO A 236 -2.08 21.39 -8.83
N PRO A 237 -1.42 21.57 -7.66
CA PRO A 237 -0.62 20.53 -7.00
C PRO A 237 -1.37 19.22 -6.76
N ILE A 238 -2.66 19.30 -6.46
CA ILE A 238 -3.51 18.12 -6.27
C ILE A 238 -3.62 17.26 -7.53
N VAL A 239 -3.66 17.88 -8.71
CA VAL A 239 -3.72 17.15 -9.99
C VAL A 239 -2.41 16.42 -10.24
N TRP A 240 -1.26 17.04 -9.95
CA TRP A 240 0.05 16.39 -10.04
C TRP A 240 0.15 15.18 -9.12
N LEU A 241 -0.35 15.30 -7.89
CA LEU A 241 -0.42 14.18 -6.96
C LEU A 241 -1.21 13.01 -7.55
N PHE A 242 -2.42 13.27 -8.08
CA PHE A 242 -3.25 12.23 -8.69
C PHE A 242 -2.64 11.62 -9.95
N VAL A 243 -2.03 12.43 -10.82
CA VAL A 243 -1.38 11.93 -12.05
C VAL A 243 -0.21 11.01 -11.71
N LYS A 244 0.69 11.43 -10.81
CA LYS A 244 1.81 10.59 -10.37
C LYS A 244 1.32 9.30 -9.70
N THR A 245 0.32 9.40 -8.84
CA THR A 245 -0.28 8.23 -8.18
C THR A 245 -0.91 7.27 -9.19
N ALA A 246 -1.63 7.79 -10.20
CA ALA A 246 -2.21 6.96 -11.25
C ALA A 246 -1.15 6.19 -12.05
N VAL A 247 0.03 6.77 -12.27
CA VAL A 247 1.17 6.08 -12.90
C VAL A 247 1.62 4.89 -12.05
N PHE A 248 1.78 5.06 -10.73
CA PHE A 248 2.18 3.97 -9.85
C PHE A 248 1.10 2.91 -9.71
N ILE A 249 -0.17 3.29 -9.60
CA ILE A 249 -1.30 2.34 -9.61
C ILE A 249 -1.26 1.52 -10.91
N HIS A 250 -1.08 2.18 -12.06
CA HIS A 250 -0.99 1.50 -13.34
C HIS A 250 0.19 0.54 -13.39
N PHE A 251 1.35 0.95 -12.90
CA PHE A 251 2.55 0.12 -12.82
C PHE A 251 2.35 -1.12 -11.94
N ILE A 252 1.77 -0.97 -10.74
CA ILE A 252 1.48 -2.10 -9.85
C ILE A 252 0.47 -3.07 -10.48
N ILE A 253 -0.54 -2.55 -11.17
CA ILE A 253 -1.50 -3.39 -11.90
C ILE A 253 -0.82 -4.16 -13.04
N LEU A 254 0.16 -3.56 -13.72
CA LEU A 254 0.92 -4.25 -14.76
C LEU A 254 1.82 -5.35 -14.20
N LEU A 255 2.42 -5.16 -13.04
CA LEU A 255 3.22 -6.19 -12.37
C LEU A 255 2.46 -7.49 -12.18
N ARG A 256 1.15 -7.42 -11.97
CA ARG A 256 0.27 -8.59 -11.84
C ARG A 256 0.31 -9.51 -13.07
N VAL A 257 0.51 -8.96 -14.25
CA VAL A 257 0.53 -9.70 -15.52
C VAL A 257 1.94 -10.10 -15.92
N ALA A 258 2.93 -9.25 -15.58
CA ALA A 258 4.31 -9.40 -16.02
C ALA A 258 5.11 -10.42 -15.22
N VAL A 259 4.82 -10.56 -13.91
CA VAL A 259 5.65 -11.34 -12.98
C VAL A 259 4.91 -12.61 -12.56
N PRO A 260 5.54 -13.79 -12.66
CA PRO A 260 4.98 -15.03 -12.16
C PRO A 260 4.92 -15.00 -10.62
N ARG A 261 3.99 -15.75 -10.06
CA ARG A 261 3.80 -15.85 -8.62
C ARG A 261 4.94 -16.64 -7.98
N PRO A 262 5.66 -16.09 -6.98
CA PRO A 262 6.66 -16.84 -6.23
C PRO A 262 5.98 -17.76 -5.20
N ARG A 263 6.67 -18.83 -4.83
CA ARG A 263 6.27 -19.67 -3.70
C ARG A 263 6.50 -18.95 -2.38
N TYR A 264 5.67 -19.24 -1.36
CA TYR A 264 5.74 -18.61 -0.03
C TYR A 264 7.16 -18.66 0.57
N ASP A 265 7.82 -19.83 0.54
CA ASP A 265 9.17 -20.01 1.09
C ASP A 265 10.19 -19.07 0.41
N HIS A 266 10.11 -18.95 -0.91
CA HIS A 266 11.01 -18.09 -1.68
C HIS A 266 10.78 -16.61 -1.34
N LEU A 267 9.53 -16.19 -1.14
CA LEU A 267 9.20 -14.83 -0.77
C LEU A 267 9.77 -14.48 0.61
N MET A 268 9.61 -15.37 1.58
CA MET A 268 10.16 -15.15 2.94
C MET A 268 11.69 -15.13 2.95
N VAL A 269 12.34 -16.06 2.23
CA VAL A 269 13.81 -16.07 2.09
C VAL A 269 14.30 -14.80 1.39
N PHE A 270 13.61 -14.34 0.35
CA PHE A 270 13.94 -13.09 -0.34
C PHE A 270 13.88 -11.89 0.58
N GLY A 271 12.83 -11.76 1.38
CA GLY A 271 12.69 -10.67 2.36
C GLY A 271 13.82 -10.67 3.38
N TRP A 272 13.97 -11.76 4.12
CA TRP A 272 14.91 -11.81 5.25
C TRP A 272 16.39 -11.89 4.83
N LYS A 273 16.70 -12.62 3.75
CA LYS A 273 18.10 -12.84 3.33
C LYS A 273 18.65 -11.72 2.44
N TYR A 274 17.79 -11.06 1.64
CA TYR A 274 18.23 -10.06 0.67
C TYR A 274 17.73 -8.65 1.01
N LEU A 275 16.43 -8.45 1.25
CA LEU A 275 15.89 -7.11 1.47
C LEU A 275 16.33 -6.53 2.81
N LEU A 276 16.38 -7.30 3.88
CA LEU A 276 16.82 -6.82 5.19
C LEU A 276 18.27 -6.30 5.18
N PRO A 277 19.30 -7.08 4.73
CA PRO A 277 20.65 -6.57 4.65
C PRO A 277 20.78 -5.36 3.73
N LEU A 278 20.01 -5.34 2.63
CA LEU A 278 20.03 -4.26 1.66
C LEU A 278 19.49 -2.95 2.26
N THR A 279 18.39 -3.00 3.01
CA THR A 279 17.84 -1.83 3.70
C THR A 279 18.74 -1.33 4.81
N LEU A 280 19.33 -2.22 5.59
CA LEU A 280 20.31 -1.85 6.62
C LEU A 280 21.54 -1.18 5.99
N ALA A 281 22.07 -1.72 4.90
CA ALA A 281 23.16 -1.11 4.16
C ALA A 281 22.77 0.29 3.65
N ASN A 282 21.57 0.47 3.11
CA ASN A 282 21.05 1.77 2.66
C ASN A 282 21.04 2.80 3.80
N VAL A 283 20.54 2.44 4.98
CA VAL A 283 20.48 3.32 6.15
C VAL A 283 21.90 3.70 6.59
N LEU A 284 22.82 2.73 6.67
CA LEU A 284 24.23 2.99 7.07
C LEU A 284 24.95 3.90 6.05
N VAL A 285 24.78 3.64 4.76
CA VAL A 285 25.38 4.47 3.71
C VAL A 285 24.83 5.89 3.76
N THR A 286 23.50 6.05 3.89
CA THR A 286 22.87 7.37 4.03
C THR A 286 23.42 8.12 5.24
N GLY A 287 23.52 7.46 6.39
CA GLY A 287 24.09 8.06 7.61
C GLY A 287 25.57 8.47 7.44
N ALA A 288 26.36 7.62 6.81
CA ALA A 288 27.78 7.93 6.55
C ALA A 288 27.95 9.14 5.61
N VAL A 289 27.13 9.23 4.55
CA VAL A 289 27.16 10.36 3.62
C VAL A 289 26.75 11.66 4.31
N MET A 290 25.72 11.64 5.15
CA MET A 290 25.29 12.81 5.91
C MET A 290 26.35 13.30 6.89
N LEU A 291 26.99 12.38 7.61
CA LEU A 291 28.08 12.71 8.54
C LEU A 291 29.29 13.29 7.79
N SER A 292 29.67 12.72 6.66
CA SER A 292 30.80 13.26 5.85
C SER A 292 30.48 14.63 5.27
N GLY A 293 29.23 14.89 4.86
CA GLY A 293 28.78 16.21 4.37
C GLY A 293 28.80 17.29 5.47
N SER A 294 28.42 16.93 6.70
CA SER A 294 28.43 17.85 7.84
C SER A 294 29.88 18.22 8.30
N THR A 295 30.83 17.31 8.15
CA THR A 295 32.25 17.57 8.50
C THR A 295 32.97 18.51 7.51
N VAL A 296 32.54 18.53 6.23
CA VAL A 296 33.08 19.43 5.21
C VAL A 296 32.55 20.86 5.34
N GLY A 297 31.30 21.02 5.87
CA GLY A 297 30.68 22.34 6.09
C GLY A 297 31.08 23.08 7.35
N SER A 298 31.74 22.40 8.31
CA SER A 298 32.15 23.00 9.61
C SER A 298 33.62 23.47 9.65
N GLY A 299 34.35 23.43 8.54
CA GLY A 299 35.77 23.79 8.42
C GLY A 299 36.04 25.09 7.64
N GLY A 300 35.06 26.00 7.55
CA GLY A 300 35.22 27.30 6.87
C GLY A 300 34.89 28.47 7.79
#